data_041d73dbc336e6e8b9f2ec0a27eca98b
#
_entry.id   041d73dbc336e6e8b9f2ec0a27eca98b
#
_cell.length_a   1.000
_cell.length_b   1.000
_cell.length_c   1.000
_cell.angle_alpha   90.00
_cell.angle_beta   90.00
_cell.angle_gamma   90.00
#
_symmetry.space_group_name_H-M   'P 1'
#
loop_
_entity.id
_entity.type
_entity.pdbx_description
1 polymer ?
#
loop_
_entity_poly.entity_id
_entity_poly.type
_entity_poly.pdbx_seq_one_letter_code
_entity_poly.pdbx_strand_id
1 'polypeptide(L)'
;MAAYMVFNYRITDQEAYKPYLGKVGETLKSHGAEILVADFESEAIEGEPGHVTVVLKFASKDAARGWFGSPEYQEIIGLRTDNSTGIGVLAREAG
;
A
#
# COMPACT_ATOMS: atom_id res chain seq x y z
N MET A 1 -8.66 -9.81 -15.13
CA MET A 1 -9.22 -9.81 -13.77
C MET A 1 -8.50 -8.80 -12.90
N ALA A 2 -9.23 -7.90 -12.30
CA ALA A 2 -8.62 -6.90 -11.43
C ALA A 2 -8.00 -7.56 -10.21
N ALA A 3 -6.99 -6.92 -9.67
CA ALA A 3 -6.31 -7.37 -8.47
C ALA A 3 -6.15 -6.19 -7.51
N TYR A 4 -6.04 -6.52 -6.24
CA TYR A 4 -5.97 -5.53 -5.17
C TYR A 4 -4.78 -5.79 -4.29
N MET A 5 -4.03 -4.73 -4.02
CA MET A 5 -3.04 -4.73 -2.94
C MET A 5 -3.74 -4.16 -1.72
N VAL A 6 -3.75 -4.91 -0.64
CA VAL A 6 -4.37 -4.48 0.62
C VAL A 6 -3.27 -4.40 1.67
N PHE A 7 -3.05 -3.19 2.17
CA PHE A 7 -2.07 -2.95 3.23
C PHE A 7 -2.78 -2.53 4.49
N ASN A 8 -2.35 -3.09 5.61
CA ASN A 8 -2.77 -2.61 6.92
C ASN A 8 -1.54 -2.58 7.81
N TYR A 9 -1.26 -1.43 8.40
CA TYR A 9 -0.06 -1.27 9.22
C TYR A 9 -0.21 -0.17 10.26
N ARG A 10 0.70 -0.21 11.23
CA ARG A 10 0.86 0.80 12.27
C ARG A 10 2.13 1.59 11.98
N ILE A 11 2.03 2.90 11.92
CA ILE A 11 3.20 3.75 11.76
C ILE A 11 3.90 3.83 13.11
N THR A 12 5.19 3.50 13.14
CA THR A 12 6.01 3.51 14.35
C THR A 12 6.85 4.78 14.48
N ASP A 13 7.17 5.42 13.36
CA ASP A 13 7.90 6.68 13.32
C ASP A 13 7.23 7.60 12.30
N GLN A 14 6.36 8.47 12.76
CA GLN A 14 5.54 9.34 11.91
C GLN A 14 6.40 10.29 11.07
N GLU A 15 7.43 10.88 11.65
CA GLU A 15 8.28 11.84 10.95
C GLU A 15 9.07 11.19 9.81
N ALA A 16 9.62 10.01 10.06
CA ALA A 16 10.38 9.28 9.05
C ALA A 16 9.50 8.69 7.96
N TYR A 17 8.25 8.37 8.29
CA TYR A 17 7.26 7.84 7.33
C TYR A 17 6.72 8.92 6.39
N LYS A 18 6.56 10.13 6.88
CA LYS A 18 5.89 11.23 6.19
C LYS A 18 6.32 11.46 4.73
N PRO A 19 7.63 11.41 4.39
CA PRO A 19 8.05 11.58 2.99
C PRO A 19 7.49 10.54 2.02
N TYR A 20 7.12 9.36 2.53
CA TYR A 20 6.52 8.30 1.72
C TYR A 20 5.23 8.80 1.04
N LEU A 21 4.39 9.52 1.78
CA LEU A 21 3.12 10.02 1.28
C LEU A 21 3.28 10.99 0.11
N GLY A 22 4.38 11.73 0.07
CA GLY A 22 4.63 12.67 -1.02
C GLY A 22 5.24 12.02 -2.27
N LYS A 23 5.62 10.75 -2.19
CA LYS A 23 6.35 10.08 -3.27
C LYS A 23 5.62 8.89 -3.88
N VAL A 24 4.79 8.20 -3.08
CA VAL A 24 4.15 6.97 -3.53
C VAL A 24 3.13 7.20 -4.65
N GLY A 25 2.42 8.31 -4.62
CA GLY A 25 1.36 8.61 -5.59
C GLY A 25 1.82 8.58 -7.05
N GLU A 26 2.99 9.15 -7.34
CA GLU A 26 3.54 9.16 -8.70
C GLU A 26 3.89 7.75 -9.19
N THR A 27 4.40 6.90 -8.30
CA THR A 27 4.73 5.52 -8.68
C THR A 27 3.46 4.74 -9.02
N LEU A 28 2.40 4.98 -8.28
CA LEU A 28 1.10 4.34 -8.54
C LEU A 28 0.51 4.81 -9.86
N LYS A 29 0.55 6.11 -10.10
CA LYS A 29 0.04 6.71 -11.32
C LYS A 29 0.73 6.17 -12.57
N SER A 30 2.05 6.02 -12.54
CA SER A 30 2.81 5.50 -13.69
C SER A 30 2.53 4.02 -13.97
N HIS A 31 1.95 3.29 -13.03
CA HIS A 31 1.59 1.89 -13.20
C HIS A 31 0.08 1.67 -13.33
N GLY A 32 -0.69 2.74 -13.53
CA GLY A 32 -2.13 2.64 -13.74
C GLY A 32 -2.92 2.17 -12.53
N ALA A 33 -2.36 2.33 -11.34
CA ALA A 33 -3.03 1.93 -10.11
C ALA A 33 -4.10 2.94 -9.69
N GLU A 34 -5.14 2.43 -9.06
CA GLU A 34 -6.21 3.24 -8.50
C GLU A 34 -6.21 3.11 -6.99
N ILE A 35 -6.24 4.23 -6.28
CA ILE A 35 -6.33 4.21 -4.81
C ILE A 35 -7.82 4.18 -4.45
N LEU A 36 -8.26 3.06 -3.90
CA LEU A 36 -9.66 2.89 -3.49
C LEU A 36 -9.90 3.27 -2.04
N VAL A 37 -8.94 2.98 -1.17
CA VAL A 37 -9.02 3.29 0.26
C VAL A 37 -7.66 3.81 0.71
N ALA A 38 -7.67 4.87 1.49
CA ALA A 38 -6.49 5.39 2.16
C ALA A 38 -6.98 5.99 3.49
N ASP A 39 -7.09 5.14 4.50
CA ASP A 39 -7.64 5.51 5.80
C ASP A 39 -6.56 5.41 6.86
N PHE A 40 -6.29 6.52 7.55
CA PHE A 40 -5.29 6.60 8.61
C PHE A 40 -5.90 6.54 10.01
N GLU A 41 -7.21 6.26 10.10
CA GLU A 41 -7.94 6.14 11.35
C GLU A 41 -8.84 4.91 11.33
N SER A 42 -8.30 3.79 10.86
CA SER A 42 -9.06 2.54 10.73
C SER A 42 -9.45 1.98 12.10
N GLU A 43 -10.68 1.47 12.17
CA GLU A 43 -11.20 0.84 13.38
C GLU A 43 -10.97 -0.66 13.34
N ALA A 44 -10.56 -1.23 14.45
CA ALA A 44 -10.43 -2.67 14.57
C ALA A 44 -11.81 -3.32 14.66
N ILE A 45 -12.04 -4.33 13.83
CA ILE A 45 -13.25 -5.14 13.90
C ILE A 45 -12.90 -6.50 14.53
N GLU A 46 -11.75 -7.04 14.16
CA GLU A 46 -11.23 -8.28 14.72
C GLU A 46 -9.71 -8.16 14.84
N GLY A 47 -9.16 -8.75 15.89
CA GLY A 47 -7.72 -8.81 16.09
C GLY A 47 -7.11 -7.46 16.44
N GLU A 48 -5.83 -7.31 16.10
CA GLU A 48 -5.05 -6.11 16.41
C GLU A 48 -4.47 -5.47 15.14
N PRO A 49 -5.33 -4.89 14.28
CA PRO A 49 -4.83 -4.24 13.06
C PRO A 49 -4.13 -2.93 13.37
N GLY A 50 -3.39 -2.44 12.39
CA GLY A 50 -2.84 -1.09 12.44
C GLY A 50 -3.90 -0.05 12.09
N HIS A 51 -3.56 1.21 12.34
CA HIS A 51 -4.48 2.33 12.09
C HIS A 51 -4.51 2.77 10.62
N VAL A 52 -3.61 2.27 9.79
CA VAL A 52 -3.58 2.62 8.36
C VAL A 52 -4.10 1.47 7.52
N THR A 53 -5.07 1.75 6.66
CA THR A 53 -5.55 0.78 5.67
C THR A 53 -5.50 1.42 4.29
N VAL A 54 -4.82 0.75 3.36
CA VAL A 54 -4.72 1.21 1.97
C VAL A 54 -5.15 0.07 1.06
N VAL A 55 -6.05 0.37 0.13
CA VAL A 55 -6.46 -0.59 -0.89
C VAL A 55 -6.19 0.02 -2.26
N LEU A 56 -5.38 -0.68 -3.05
CA LEU A 56 -5.00 -0.27 -4.39
C LEU A 56 -5.56 -1.26 -5.39
N LYS A 57 -6.10 -0.74 -6.50
CA LYS A 57 -6.61 -1.58 -7.57
C LYS A 57 -5.68 -1.55 -8.78
N PHE A 58 -5.41 -2.71 -9.33
CA PHE A 58 -4.60 -2.90 -10.54
C PHE A 58 -5.40 -3.74 -11.56
N ALA A 59 -5.03 -3.65 -12.82
CA ALA A 59 -5.69 -4.40 -13.89
C ALA A 59 -5.51 -5.92 -13.72
N SER A 60 -4.42 -6.34 -13.09
CA SER A 60 -4.09 -7.76 -12.88
C SER A 60 -3.09 -7.91 -11.74
N LYS A 61 -2.88 -9.14 -11.29
CA LYS A 61 -1.81 -9.42 -10.32
C LYS A 61 -0.44 -9.10 -10.89
N ASP A 62 -0.22 -9.35 -12.17
CA ASP A 62 1.05 -9.03 -12.81
C ASP A 62 1.31 -7.54 -12.82
N ALA A 63 0.29 -6.73 -13.06
CA ALA A 63 0.41 -5.27 -13.00
C ALA A 63 0.76 -4.80 -11.59
N ALA A 64 0.13 -5.42 -10.58
CA ALA A 64 0.42 -5.10 -9.17
C ALA A 64 1.86 -5.46 -8.80
N ARG A 65 2.32 -6.64 -9.20
CA ARG A 65 3.71 -7.07 -8.98
C ARG A 65 4.69 -6.15 -9.71
N GLY A 66 4.32 -5.70 -10.91
CA GLY A 66 5.13 -4.77 -11.69
C GLY A 66 5.35 -3.45 -10.96
N TRP A 67 4.30 -2.93 -10.33
CA TRP A 67 4.40 -1.72 -9.51
C TRP A 67 5.27 -1.97 -8.28
N PHE A 68 4.96 -3.01 -7.52
CA PHE A 68 5.66 -3.30 -6.25
C PHE A 68 7.16 -3.52 -6.48
N GLY A 69 7.52 -4.25 -7.52
CA GLY A 69 8.91 -4.54 -7.86
C GLY A 69 9.60 -3.48 -8.71
N SER A 70 8.90 -2.40 -9.07
CA SER A 70 9.50 -1.38 -9.92
C SER A 70 10.65 -0.66 -9.22
N PRO A 71 11.68 -0.21 -9.98
CA PRO A 71 12.79 0.53 -9.38
C PRO A 71 12.32 1.78 -8.62
N GLU A 72 11.37 2.53 -9.18
CA GLU A 72 10.85 3.74 -8.56
C GLU A 72 10.17 3.48 -7.22
N TYR A 73 9.41 2.36 -7.10
CA TYR A 73 8.77 2.03 -5.83
C TYR A 73 9.78 1.45 -4.84
N GLN A 74 10.66 0.58 -5.29
CA GLN A 74 11.70 -0.02 -4.43
C GLN A 74 12.63 1.05 -3.83
N GLU A 75 12.81 2.16 -4.52
CA GLU A 75 13.62 3.28 -4.02
C GLU A 75 13.00 3.93 -2.78
N ILE A 76 11.68 3.91 -2.65
CA ILE A 76 10.97 4.57 -1.56
C ILE A 76 10.32 3.63 -0.55
N ILE A 77 10.29 2.33 -0.83
CA ILE A 77 9.57 1.37 0.03
C ILE A 77 10.08 1.38 1.47
N GLY A 78 11.37 1.62 1.68
CA GLY A 78 11.97 1.68 3.03
C GLY A 78 11.37 2.76 3.91
N LEU A 79 10.90 3.86 3.31
CA LEU A 79 10.24 4.92 4.08
C LEU A 79 9.00 4.40 4.80
N ARG A 80 8.32 3.42 4.22
CA ARG A 80 7.18 2.77 4.86
C ARG A 80 7.61 1.58 5.71
N THR A 81 8.38 0.65 5.16
CA THR A 81 8.69 -0.61 5.86
C THR A 81 9.58 -0.44 7.07
N ASP A 82 10.49 0.53 7.05
CA ASP A 82 11.38 0.79 8.20
C ASP A 82 10.67 1.56 9.32
N ASN A 83 9.52 2.17 9.01
CA ASN A 83 8.83 3.08 9.93
C ASN A 83 7.40 2.63 10.23
N SER A 84 7.10 1.37 9.97
CA SER A 84 5.78 0.79 10.24
C SER A 84 5.89 -0.71 10.47
N THR A 85 4.85 -1.28 11.05
CA THR A 85 4.71 -2.74 11.19
C THR A 85 3.32 -3.13 10.73
N GLY A 86 3.23 -4.19 9.97
CA GLY A 86 1.94 -4.63 9.45
C GLY A 86 2.10 -5.64 8.32
N ILE A 87 1.06 -5.72 7.51
CA ILE A 87 0.98 -6.69 6.43
C ILE A 87 0.56 -6.04 5.12
N GLY A 88 0.87 -6.72 4.02
CA GLY A 88 0.33 -6.41 2.71
C GLY A 88 0.00 -7.71 2.02
N VAL A 89 -1.12 -7.75 1.33
CA VAL A 89 -1.53 -8.92 0.55
C VAL A 89 -1.92 -8.51 -0.85
N LEU A 90 -1.73 -9.41 -1.79
CA LEU A 90 -2.17 -9.25 -3.16
C LEU A 90 -3.29 -10.26 -3.41
N ALA A 91 -4.47 -9.77 -3.72
CA ALA A 91 -5.65 -10.61 -3.93
C ALA A 91 -6.32 -10.25 -5.26
N ARG A 92 -6.96 -11.25 -5.88
CA ARG A 92 -7.74 -10.98 -7.10
C ARG A 92 -9.18 -10.64 -6.74
N GLU A 93 -9.88 -9.99 -7.65
CA GLU A 93 -11.29 -9.69 -7.48
C GLU A 93 -12.13 -10.97 -7.36
N ALA A 94 -13.27 -10.86 -6.70
CA ALA A 94 -14.24 -11.95 -6.61
C ALA A 94 -14.88 -12.17 -7.97
N GLY A 95 -15.16 -13.43 -8.31
CA GLY A 95 -15.84 -13.73 -9.56
C GLY A 95 -15.30 -14.88 -10.38
#